data_776b41efa1cbb8d563e8a58d07d0c62d
#
_entry.id   776b41efa1cbb8d563e8a58d07d0c62d
#
_cell.length_a   1.000
_cell.length_b   1.000
_cell.length_c   1.000
_cell.angle_alpha   90.00
_cell.angle_beta   90.00
_cell.angle_gamma   90.00
#
_symmetry.space_group_name_H-M   'P 1'
#
loop_
_entity.id
_entity.type
_entity.pdbx_description
1 polymer ?
#
loop_
_entity_poly.entity_id
_entity_poly.type
_entity_poly.pdbx_seq_one_letter_code
_entity_poly.pdbx_strand_id
1 'polypeptide(L)'
;MVKRGMIIARIKPGSEQKVAEIFAESDGTSLPKLTGVRHRSLFVLEDIYVHYVEMDEQFETSVDKVRNHELFRDISKKLEPYIQPYNPITWKSPKDATASEFYAWDAGAE
;
A
#
# COMPACT_ATOMS: atom_id res chain seq x y z
N MET A 1 7.85 8.89 15.24
CA MET A 1 6.56 8.22 15.45
C MET A 1 6.09 7.56 14.16
N VAL A 2 5.65 6.31 14.26
CA VAL A 2 5.21 5.55 13.11
C VAL A 2 3.78 5.94 12.74
N LYS A 3 3.53 6.14 11.46
CA LYS A 3 2.19 6.38 10.93
C LYS A 3 1.70 5.10 10.27
N ARG A 4 0.43 4.82 10.42
CA ARG A 4 -0.20 3.64 9.82
C ARG A 4 -1.04 4.05 8.62
N GLY A 5 -0.96 3.26 7.57
CA GLY A 5 -1.78 3.48 6.38
C GLY A 5 -2.43 2.18 5.95
N MET A 6 -3.66 2.27 5.46
CA MET A 6 -4.37 1.09 5.00
C MET A 6 -5.06 1.42 3.67
N ILE A 7 -4.70 0.66 2.65
CA ILE A 7 -5.24 0.84 1.31
C ILE A 7 -6.19 -0.30 1.01
N ILE A 8 -7.38 0.03 0.55
CA ILE A 8 -8.40 -0.97 0.20
C ILE A 8 -8.59 -0.99 -1.31
N ALA A 9 -8.52 -2.18 -1.88
CA ALA A 9 -8.68 -2.35 -3.32
C ALA A 9 -9.28 -3.72 -3.58
N ARG A 10 -9.33 -4.11 -4.85
CA ARG A 10 -9.77 -5.46 -5.21
C ARG A 10 -8.60 -6.18 -5.85
N ILE A 11 -8.53 -7.49 -5.61
CA ILE A 11 -7.46 -8.32 -6.14
C ILE A 11 -8.07 -9.39 -7.05
N LYS A 12 -7.41 -9.65 -8.17
CA LYS A 12 -7.84 -10.72 -9.07
C LYS A 12 -7.72 -12.06 -8.32
N PRO A 13 -8.77 -12.87 -8.28
CA PRO A 13 -8.73 -14.14 -7.55
C PRO A 13 -7.54 -15.01 -7.99
N GLY A 14 -6.85 -15.57 -6.99
CA GLY A 14 -5.71 -16.44 -7.25
C GLY A 14 -4.40 -15.71 -7.52
N SER A 15 -4.35 -14.39 -7.35
CA SER A 15 -3.16 -13.60 -7.64
C SER A 15 -2.31 -13.29 -6.42
N GLU A 16 -2.68 -13.80 -5.25
CA GLU A 16 -2.01 -13.42 -4.00
C GLU A 16 -0.50 -13.64 -4.05
N GLN A 17 -0.08 -14.81 -4.52
CA GLN A 17 1.35 -15.10 -4.58
C GLN A 17 2.08 -14.19 -5.55
N LYS A 18 1.47 -13.92 -6.70
CA LYS A 18 2.09 -13.06 -7.70
C LYS A 18 2.24 -11.62 -7.16
N VAL A 19 1.21 -11.12 -6.48
CA VAL A 19 1.27 -9.79 -5.88
C VAL A 19 2.35 -9.75 -4.80
N ALA A 20 2.41 -10.80 -3.96
CA ALA A 20 3.44 -10.87 -2.92
C ALA A 20 4.84 -10.84 -3.52
N GLU A 21 5.06 -11.56 -4.63
CA GLU A 21 6.37 -11.56 -5.30
C GLU A 21 6.74 -10.19 -5.83
N ILE A 22 5.76 -9.49 -6.39
CA ILE A 22 6.00 -8.14 -6.91
C ILE A 22 6.44 -7.20 -5.78
N PHE A 23 5.76 -7.27 -4.63
CA PHE A 23 6.14 -6.45 -3.49
C PHE A 23 7.47 -6.86 -2.89
N ALA A 24 7.75 -8.18 -2.83
CA ALA A 24 9.02 -8.65 -2.31
C ALA A 24 10.20 -8.12 -3.13
N GLU A 25 10.05 -8.13 -4.45
CA GLU A 25 11.08 -7.57 -5.33
C GLU A 25 11.24 -6.08 -5.09
N SER A 26 10.14 -5.35 -5.02
CA SER A 26 10.18 -3.92 -4.80
C SER A 26 10.78 -3.56 -3.45
N ASP A 27 10.46 -4.34 -2.41
CA ASP A 27 10.98 -4.10 -1.07
C ASP A 27 12.48 -4.37 -0.97
N GLY A 28 13.05 -5.07 -1.93
CA GLY A 28 14.50 -5.25 -2.02
C GLY A 28 15.22 -4.08 -2.69
N THR A 29 14.49 -3.09 -3.20
CA THR A 29 15.08 -1.90 -3.82
C THR A 29 15.18 -0.78 -2.79
N SER A 30 15.57 0.41 -3.22
CA SER A 30 15.62 1.57 -2.33
C SER A 30 14.25 2.22 -2.11
N LEU A 31 13.19 1.70 -2.75
CA LEU A 31 11.88 2.33 -2.65
C LEU A 31 11.35 2.44 -1.22
N PRO A 32 11.43 1.38 -0.37
CA PRO A 32 10.98 1.53 1.01
C PRO A 32 11.68 2.65 1.77
N LYS A 33 12.96 2.84 1.53
CA LYS A 33 13.70 3.94 2.16
C LYS A 33 13.20 5.29 1.68
N LEU A 34 12.93 5.38 0.38
CA LEU A 34 12.46 6.64 -0.20
C LEU A 34 11.08 7.02 0.33
N THR A 35 10.24 6.03 0.62
CA THR A 35 8.90 6.27 1.12
C THR A 35 8.82 6.26 2.65
N GLY A 36 9.85 5.77 3.32
CA GLY A 36 9.85 5.68 4.78
C GLY A 36 9.04 4.50 5.31
N VAL A 37 8.78 3.50 4.49
CA VAL A 37 8.04 2.31 4.91
C VAL A 37 8.89 1.46 5.86
N ARG A 38 8.32 1.14 7.03
CA ARG A 38 8.96 0.33 8.05
C ARG A 38 8.39 -1.07 8.11
N HIS A 39 7.11 -1.24 7.76
CA HIS A 39 6.44 -2.52 7.79
C HIS A 39 5.35 -2.55 6.74
N ARG A 40 5.14 -3.69 6.13
CA ARG A 40 4.10 -3.89 5.14
C ARG A 40 3.47 -5.26 5.35
N SER A 41 2.15 -5.32 5.32
CA SER A 41 1.41 -6.59 5.34
C SER A 41 0.29 -6.52 4.33
N LEU A 42 0.09 -7.61 3.61
CA LEU A 42 -0.98 -7.70 2.62
C LEU A 42 -1.98 -8.74 3.11
N PHE A 43 -3.25 -8.39 3.02
CA PHE A 43 -4.34 -9.26 3.45
C PHE A 43 -5.34 -9.42 2.31
N VAL A 44 -6.01 -10.55 2.28
CA VAL A 44 -7.07 -10.79 1.30
C VAL A 44 -8.25 -11.46 1.97
N LEU A 45 -9.45 -11.04 1.59
CA LEU A 45 -10.68 -11.71 1.93
C LEU A 45 -11.52 -11.70 0.67
N GLU A 46 -11.73 -12.87 0.07
CA GLU A 46 -12.38 -13.01 -1.22
C GLU A 46 -11.64 -12.17 -2.27
N ASP A 47 -12.24 -11.13 -2.83
CA ASP A 47 -11.56 -10.25 -3.77
C ASP A 47 -11.18 -8.90 -3.16
N ILE A 48 -11.34 -8.76 -1.84
CA ILE A 48 -10.94 -7.55 -1.14
C ILE A 48 -9.47 -7.65 -0.77
N TYR A 49 -8.72 -6.65 -1.17
CA TYR A 49 -7.29 -6.55 -0.93
C TYR A 49 -7.04 -5.43 0.07
N VAL A 50 -6.29 -5.74 1.12
CA VAL A 50 -5.93 -4.75 2.14
C VAL A 50 -4.42 -4.67 2.22
N HIS A 51 -3.89 -3.49 1.99
CA HIS A 51 -2.47 -3.22 2.07
C HIS A 51 -2.22 -2.34 3.29
N TYR A 52 -1.62 -2.93 4.32
CA TYR A 52 -1.32 -2.23 5.56
C TYR A 52 0.16 -1.86 5.58
N VAL A 53 0.46 -0.60 5.92
CA VAL A 53 1.84 -0.14 6.02
C VAL A 53 2.05 0.67 7.29
N GLU A 54 3.28 0.62 7.80
CA GLU A 54 3.74 1.50 8.86
C GLU A 54 4.90 2.31 8.28
N MET A 55 4.85 3.61 8.44
CA MET A 55 5.79 4.52 7.82
C MET A 55 6.16 5.65 8.73
N ASP A 56 7.24 6.35 8.37
CA ASP A 56 7.70 7.52 9.13
C ASP A 56 6.79 8.73 8.91
N GLU A 57 6.13 8.80 7.75
CA GLU A 57 5.27 9.92 7.39
C GLU A 57 3.90 9.41 7.00
N GLN A 58 2.95 10.33 6.85
CA GLN A 58 1.62 9.95 6.37
C GLN A 58 1.71 9.42 4.95
N PHE A 59 0.81 8.50 4.64
CA PHE A 59 0.83 7.81 3.35
C PHE A 59 0.77 8.78 2.17
N GLU A 60 -0.09 9.78 2.24
CA GLU A 60 -0.24 10.74 1.15
C GLU A 60 1.05 11.48 0.88
N THR A 61 1.75 11.89 1.93
CA THR A 61 3.03 12.58 1.80
C THR A 61 4.08 11.68 1.16
N SER A 62 4.13 10.43 1.60
CA SER A 62 5.10 9.46 1.06
C SER A 62 4.85 9.21 -0.43
N VAL A 63 3.59 9.05 -0.81
CA VAL A 63 3.25 8.82 -2.22
C VAL A 63 3.60 10.03 -3.06
N ASP A 64 3.32 11.24 -2.58
CA ASP A 64 3.63 12.46 -3.33
C ASP A 64 5.12 12.61 -3.58
N LYS A 65 5.97 12.15 -2.66
CA LYS A 65 7.41 12.21 -2.83
C LYS A 65 7.92 11.35 -3.97
N VAL A 66 7.28 10.19 -4.19
CA VAL A 66 7.81 9.19 -5.12
C VAL A 66 6.93 8.93 -6.33
N ARG A 67 5.79 9.60 -6.44
CA ARG A 67 4.82 9.29 -7.50
C ARG A 67 5.41 9.36 -8.90
N ASN A 68 6.45 10.15 -9.11
CA ASN A 68 7.12 10.25 -10.40
C ASN A 68 8.44 9.49 -10.44
N HIS A 69 8.78 8.81 -9.35
CA HIS A 69 10.01 8.02 -9.29
C HIS A 69 9.86 6.74 -10.10
N GLU A 70 10.92 6.36 -10.79
CA GLU A 70 10.91 5.20 -11.66
C GLU A 70 10.51 3.92 -10.92
N LEU A 71 11.05 3.71 -9.72
CA LEU A 71 10.75 2.52 -8.94
C LEU A 71 9.27 2.43 -8.55
N PHE A 72 8.67 3.57 -8.20
CA PHE A 72 7.26 3.60 -7.84
C PHE A 72 6.38 3.33 -9.06
N ARG A 73 6.73 3.93 -10.19
CA ARG A 73 5.97 3.72 -11.42
C ARG A 73 6.08 2.28 -11.89
N ASP A 74 7.25 1.69 -11.71
CA ASP A 74 7.49 0.30 -12.11
C ASP A 74 6.61 -0.67 -11.32
N ILE A 75 6.58 -0.56 -9.98
CA ILE A 75 5.76 -1.45 -9.18
C ILE A 75 4.28 -1.22 -9.45
N SER A 76 3.88 0.05 -9.61
CA SER A 76 2.48 0.36 -9.90
C SER A 76 2.03 -0.30 -11.20
N LYS A 77 2.88 -0.25 -12.22
CA LYS A 77 2.58 -0.87 -13.50
C LYS A 77 2.50 -2.39 -13.39
N LYS A 78 3.41 -2.99 -12.63
CA LYS A 78 3.40 -4.46 -12.44
C LYS A 78 2.16 -4.94 -11.72
N LEU A 79 1.60 -4.12 -10.84
CA LEU A 79 0.41 -4.49 -10.07
C LEU A 79 -0.89 -4.31 -10.84
N GLU A 80 -0.91 -3.49 -11.90
CA GLU A 80 -2.14 -3.19 -12.64
C GLU A 80 -2.95 -4.41 -13.06
N PRO A 81 -2.34 -5.50 -13.57
CA PRO A 81 -3.14 -6.65 -13.98
C PRO A 81 -3.83 -7.38 -12.84
N TYR A 82 -3.40 -7.16 -11.61
CA TYR A 82 -3.87 -7.93 -10.46
C TYR A 82 -4.68 -7.12 -9.47
N ILE A 83 -4.41 -5.82 -9.36
CA ILE A 83 -5.07 -4.95 -8.37
C ILE A 83 -5.95 -3.96 -9.10
N GLN A 84 -7.23 -3.94 -8.72
CA GLN A 84 -8.23 -3.08 -9.33
C GLN A 84 -8.75 -2.10 -8.29
N PRO A 85 -9.17 -0.89 -8.71
CA PRO A 85 -9.74 0.07 -7.76
C PRO A 85 -10.96 -0.50 -7.05
N TYR A 86 -11.06 -0.25 -5.75
CA TYR A 86 -12.27 -0.59 -5.01
C TYR A 86 -13.45 0.20 -5.56
N ASN A 87 -13.24 1.48 -5.82
CA ASN A 87 -14.24 2.35 -6.44
C ASN A 87 -13.60 3.02 -7.67
N PRO A 88 -13.86 2.50 -8.89
CA PRO A 88 -13.22 3.05 -10.11
C PRO A 88 -13.58 4.49 -10.39
N ILE A 89 -14.71 4.98 -9.87
CA ILE A 89 -15.13 6.35 -10.13
C ILE A 89 -14.25 7.35 -9.39
N THR A 90 -13.90 7.05 -8.14
CA THR A 90 -13.13 7.97 -7.31
C THR A 90 -11.63 7.71 -7.33
N TRP A 91 -11.21 6.55 -7.83
CA TRP A 91 -9.81 6.15 -7.82
C TRP A 91 -9.01 6.91 -8.87
N LYS A 92 -8.08 7.73 -8.44
CA LYS A 92 -7.14 8.41 -9.32
C LYS A 92 -5.71 8.06 -8.96
N SER A 93 -5.47 7.69 -7.70
CA SER A 93 -4.16 7.31 -7.21
C SER A 93 -4.37 6.48 -5.95
N PRO A 94 -3.32 5.82 -5.42
CA PRO A 94 -3.45 5.06 -4.17
C PRO A 94 -4.04 5.86 -3.02
N LYS A 95 -3.87 7.19 -3.02
CA LYS A 95 -4.42 8.04 -1.97
C LYS A 95 -5.94 7.93 -1.89
N ASP A 96 -6.60 7.73 -3.01
CA ASP A 96 -8.06 7.68 -3.07
C ASP A 96 -8.62 6.38 -2.49
N ALA A 97 -7.77 5.41 -2.21
CA ALA A 97 -8.18 4.13 -1.63
C ALA A 97 -7.70 3.99 -0.18
N THR A 98 -7.17 5.06 0.41
CA THR A 98 -6.63 5.02 1.76
C THR A 98 -7.77 5.12 2.76
N ALA A 99 -7.87 4.11 3.64
CA ALA A 99 -8.86 4.10 4.70
C ALA A 99 -8.44 5.06 5.81
N SER A 100 -9.43 5.67 6.46
CA SER A 100 -9.18 6.60 7.55
C SER A 100 -9.25 5.87 8.88
N GLU A 101 -8.20 5.97 9.69
CA GLU A 101 -8.22 5.42 11.03
C GLU A 101 -9.05 6.34 11.91
N PHE A 102 -10.09 5.80 12.55
CA PHE A 102 -10.94 6.64 13.39
C PHE A 102 -10.91 6.24 14.87
N TYR A 103 -10.14 5.23 15.22
CA TYR A 103 -9.93 4.85 16.61
C TYR A 103 -8.66 4.02 16.71
N ALA A 104 -7.89 4.24 17.76
CA ALA A 104 -6.70 3.43 18.04
C ALA A 104 -6.51 3.37 19.54
N TRP A 105 -5.99 2.25 20.01
CA TRP A 105 -5.67 2.05 21.43
C TRP A 105 -4.43 1.19 21.51
N ASP A 106 -3.53 1.57 22.38
CA ASP A 106 -2.28 0.84 22.60
C ASP A 106 -2.16 0.43 24.05
N ALA A 107 -2.05 -0.89 24.29
CA ALA A 107 -1.85 -1.41 25.62
C ALA A 107 -0.40 -1.15 26.05
N GLY A 108 -0.20 -0.98 27.36
CA GLY A 108 1.13 -0.84 27.89
C GLY A 108 1.77 0.52 27.63
N ALA A 109 0.94 1.51 27.35
CA ALA A 109 1.44 2.85 27.08
C ALA A 109 1.79 3.62 28.37
N GLU A 110 1.53 3.05 29.52
CA GLU A 110 1.82 3.68 30.81
C GLU A 110 3.30 3.87 31.08
#